data_f3d9ef962da19a4e0de26c5f85a9705d
#
_entry.id   f3d9ef962da19a4e0de26c5f85a9705d
#
_cell.length_a   1.000
_cell.length_b   1.000
_cell.length_c   1.000
_cell.angle_alpha   90.00
_cell.angle_beta   90.00
_cell.angle_gamma   90.00
#
_symmetry.space_group_name_H-M   'P 1'
#
loop_
_entity.id
_entity.type
_entity.pdbx_description
1 polymer ?
#
loop_
_entity_poly.entity_id
_entity_poly.type
_entity_poly.pdbx_seq_one_letter_code
_entity_poly.pdbx_strand_id
1 'polypeptide(L)'
;MELLVADSRLTRLVGLAGRRSLPRGRALVFPRCRSVHTFGMRFALDLVWLGGGEPVRIDRGVRPGRVRSCRAADSVVEANAGEAGAVVAELKRARPPARPGESPAP
;
A
#
# COMPACT_ATOMS: atom_id res chain seq x y z
N MET A 1 -11.36 -4.73 4.54
CA MET A 1 -9.95 -4.27 4.54
C MET A 1 -9.92 -2.83 5.03
N GLU A 2 -9.21 -2.61 6.09
CA GLU A 2 -9.03 -1.27 6.63
C GLU A 2 -7.72 -0.68 6.14
N LEU A 3 -7.77 0.50 5.52
CA LEU A 3 -6.60 1.21 5.03
C LEU A 3 -6.24 2.30 6.04
N LEU A 4 -5.06 2.19 6.64
CA LEU A 4 -4.59 3.13 7.64
C LEU A 4 -3.46 3.98 7.04
N VAL A 5 -3.56 5.30 7.15
CA VAL A 5 -2.49 6.18 6.71
C VAL A 5 -1.36 6.14 7.74
N ALA A 6 -0.15 5.83 7.28
CA ALA A 6 1.03 5.80 8.12
C ALA A 6 1.72 7.16 8.11
N ASP A 7 2.03 7.68 9.29
CA ASP A 7 2.68 8.99 9.43
C ASP A 7 4.15 8.96 9.00
N SER A 8 4.84 7.86 9.27
CA SER A 8 6.22 7.69 8.86
C SER A 8 6.59 6.22 8.76
N ARG A 9 7.59 5.94 7.93
CA ARG A 9 8.12 4.59 7.77
C ARG A 9 8.93 4.15 8.99
N LEU A 10 9.54 5.09 9.67
CA LEU A 10 10.26 4.79 10.91
C LEU A 10 9.30 4.30 11.99
N THR A 11 8.16 4.97 12.15
CA THR A 11 7.13 4.54 13.09
C THR A 11 6.65 3.13 12.76
N ARG A 12 6.45 2.83 11.47
CA ARG A 12 6.08 1.49 11.03
C ARG A 12 7.15 0.46 11.41
N LEU A 13 8.43 0.75 11.13
CA LEU A 13 9.51 -0.17 11.43
C LEU A 13 9.59 -0.46 12.94
N VAL A 14 9.46 0.56 13.77
CA VAL A 14 9.46 0.38 15.23
C VAL A 14 8.26 -0.44 15.68
N GLY A 15 7.07 -0.12 15.15
CA GLY A 15 5.84 -0.81 15.53
C GLY A 15 5.72 -2.23 15.01
N LEU A 16 6.35 -2.54 13.86
CA LEU A 16 6.24 -3.85 13.22
C LEU A 16 7.48 -4.71 13.37
N ALA A 17 8.58 -4.15 13.88
CA ALA A 17 9.81 -4.91 14.11
C ALA A 17 9.52 -6.12 14.99
N GLY A 18 9.90 -7.30 14.52
CA GLY A 18 9.63 -8.53 15.21
C GLY A 18 8.26 -9.16 14.98
N ARG A 19 7.32 -8.48 14.36
CA ARG A 19 6.05 -9.09 13.99
C ARG A 19 6.20 -9.97 12.77
N ARG A 20 5.34 -10.99 12.67
CA ARG A 20 5.32 -11.94 11.54
C ARG A 20 4.35 -11.55 10.44
N SER A 21 3.50 -10.58 10.69
CA SER A 21 2.52 -10.08 9.71
C SER A 21 1.95 -8.75 10.18
N LEU A 22 1.30 -8.04 9.27
CA LEU A 22 0.38 -6.98 9.64
C LEU A 22 -0.87 -7.61 10.25
N PRO A 23 -1.61 -6.86 11.09
CA PRO A 23 -2.92 -7.35 11.53
C PRO A 23 -3.80 -7.68 10.32
N ARG A 24 -4.55 -8.77 10.41
CA ARG A 24 -5.45 -9.20 9.33
C ARG A 24 -6.45 -8.10 8.98
N GLY A 25 -6.72 -7.96 7.71
CA GLY A 25 -7.67 -7.00 7.22
C GLY A 25 -7.22 -5.55 7.29
N ARG A 26 -5.93 -5.31 7.55
CA ARG A 26 -5.35 -3.97 7.61
C ARG A 26 -4.19 -3.82 6.66
N ALA A 27 -4.11 -2.65 6.04
CA ALA A 27 -2.99 -2.26 5.18
C ALA A 27 -2.57 -0.85 5.52
N LEU A 28 -1.31 -0.52 5.23
CA LEU A 28 -0.73 0.79 5.54
C LEU A 28 -0.55 1.59 4.26
N VAL A 29 -1.10 2.79 4.24
CA VAL A 29 -0.96 3.73 3.12
C VAL A 29 0.15 4.72 3.45
N PHE A 30 1.13 4.82 2.57
CA PHE A 30 2.24 5.78 2.66
C PHE A 30 2.06 6.82 1.56
N PRO A 31 1.55 8.02 1.89
CA PRO A 31 1.43 9.09 0.90
C PRO A 31 2.80 9.65 0.53
N ARG A 32 2.92 10.18 -0.66
CA ARG A 32 4.16 10.81 -1.17
C ARG A 32 5.36 9.88 -1.04
N CYS A 33 5.16 8.62 -1.44
CA CYS A 33 6.16 7.58 -1.33
C CYS A 33 6.31 6.85 -2.67
N ARG A 34 7.52 6.85 -3.22
CA ARG A 34 7.85 6.19 -4.49
C ARG A 34 8.86 5.08 -4.33
N SER A 35 9.36 4.87 -3.13
CA SER A 35 10.37 3.86 -2.87
C SER A 35 10.14 3.24 -1.50
N VAL A 36 10.27 1.93 -1.44
CA VAL A 36 10.06 1.14 -0.22
C VAL A 36 11.26 0.23 -0.03
N HIS A 37 11.73 0.10 1.20
CA HIS A 37 12.63 -0.97 1.56
C HIS A 37 11.98 -1.87 2.62
N THR A 38 12.32 -3.14 2.56
CA THR A 38 11.78 -4.15 3.47
C THR A 38 12.84 -4.65 4.46
N PHE A 39 13.91 -3.87 4.66
CA PHE A 39 14.93 -4.20 5.65
C PHE A 39 14.32 -4.18 7.05
N GLY A 40 14.67 -5.16 7.87
CA GLY A 40 14.13 -5.30 9.22
C GLY A 40 12.76 -5.94 9.30
N MET A 41 12.11 -6.21 8.18
CA MET A 41 10.85 -6.94 8.16
C MET A 41 11.10 -8.44 8.33
N ARG A 42 10.12 -9.17 8.87
CA ARG A 42 10.19 -10.62 9.05
C ARG A 42 9.18 -11.38 8.20
N PHE A 43 8.46 -10.68 7.32
CA PHE A 43 7.43 -11.28 6.50
C PHE A 43 7.38 -10.60 5.15
N ALA A 44 6.84 -11.28 4.16
CA ALA A 44 6.68 -10.73 2.82
C ALA A 44 5.49 -9.77 2.76
N LEU A 45 5.59 -8.77 1.88
CA LEU A 45 4.55 -7.76 1.67
C LEU A 45 4.09 -7.77 0.23
N ASP A 46 2.82 -7.44 0.03
CA ASP A 46 2.34 -6.95 -1.25
C ASP A 46 2.38 -5.43 -1.23
N LEU A 47 2.85 -4.84 -2.32
CA LEU A 47 2.94 -3.39 -2.50
C LEU A 47 2.00 -2.98 -3.62
N VAL A 48 1.00 -2.18 -3.31
CA VAL A 48 0.09 -1.61 -4.31
C VAL A 48 0.49 -0.16 -4.51
N TRP A 49 1.13 0.12 -5.65
CA TRP A 49 1.58 1.46 -6.01
C TRP A 49 0.43 2.24 -6.61
N LEU A 50 0.24 3.47 -6.12
CA LEU A 50 -0.86 4.32 -6.54
C LEU A 50 -0.34 5.57 -7.23
N GLY A 51 -1.01 5.96 -8.30
CA GLY A 51 -0.83 7.25 -8.96
C GLY A 51 -2.19 7.90 -9.13
N GLY A 52 -2.37 9.10 -8.53
CA GLY A 52 -3.66 9.77 -8.55
C GLY A 52 -4.78 8.97 -7.89
N GLY A 53 -4.46 8.14 -6.90
CA GLY A 53 -5.43 7.29 -6.22
C GLY A 53 -5.74 5.98 -6.94
N GLU A 54 -5.14 5.74 -8.11
CA GLU A 54 -5.36 4.51 -8.89
C GLU A 54 -4.18 3.58 -8.79
N PRO A 55 -4.40 2.26 -8.71
CA PRO A 55 -3.30 1.31 -8.79
C PRO A 55 -2.58 1.41 -10.13
N VAL A 56 -1.27 1.61 -10.09
CA VAL A 56 -0.43 1.67 -11.31
C VAL A 56 0.52 0.48 -11.42
N ARG A 57 0.83 -0.18 -10.30
CA ARG A 57 1.66 -1.40 -10.27
C ARG A 57 1.43 -2.14 -8.96
N ILE A 58 1.54 -3.46 -9.02
CA ILE A 58 1.50 -4.31 -7.84
C ILE A 58 2.76 -5.15 -7.81
N ASP A 59 3.52 -5.07 -6.72
CA ASP A 59 4.64 -5.96 -6.46
C ASP A 59 4.17 -6.97 -5.41
N ARG A 60 4.09 -8.24 -5.79
CA ARG A 60 3.56 -9.30 -4.93
C ARG A 60 4.65 -10.07 -4.23
N GLY A 61 4.44 -10.39 -2.97
CA GLY A 61 5.33 -11.26 -2.21
C GLY A 61 6.74 -10.71 -2.08
N VAL A 62 6.89 -9.43 -1.84
CA VAL A 62 8.20 -8.80 -1.68
C VAL A 62 8.80 -9.28 -0.37
N ARG A 63 9.91 -10.00 -0.45
CA ARG A 63 10.60 -10.58 0.70
C ARG A 63 11.30 -9.50 1.54
N PRO A 64 11.64 -9.79 2.80
CA PRO A 64 12.51 -8.91 3.58
C PRO A 64 13.84 -8.63 2.88
N GLY A 65 14.42 -7.47 3.14
CA GLY A 65 15.73 -7.11 2.63
C GLY A 65 15.73 -6.65 1.16
N ARG A 66 14.63 -6.16 0.65
CA ARG A 66 14.49 -5.71 -0.73
C ARG A 66 14.24 -4.20 -0.81
N VAL A 67 14.54 -3.63 -1.98
CA VAL A 67 14.18 -2.26 -2.34
C VAL A 67 13.28 -2.33 -3.57
N ARG A 68 12.20 -1.59 -3.55
CA ARG A 68 11.28 -1.45 -4.68
C ARG A 68 10.95 0.02 -4.90
N SER A 69 10.87 0.42 -6.15
CA SER A 69 10.57 1.81 -6.53
C SER A 69 9.58 1.81 -7.69
N CYS A 70 8.76 2.85 -7.76
CA CYS A 70 7.83 3.03 -8.85
C CYS A 70 7.73 4.51 -9.19
N ARG A 71 8.25 4.91 -10.36
CA ARG A 71 8.26 6.32 -10.79
C ARG A 71 6.87 6.85 -11.09
N ALA A 72 5.97 6.00 -11.55
CA ALA A 72 4.60 6.40 -11.87
C ALA A 72 3.74 6.59 -10.61
N ALA A 73 4.24 6.19 -9.45
CA ALA A 73 3.49 6.28 -8.21
C ALA A 73 3.73 7.61 -7.49
N ASP A 74 2.75 8.03 -6.73
CA ASP A 74 2.87 9.09 -5.74
C ASP A 74 2.68 8.58 -4.31
N SER A 75 2.16 7.36 -4.17
CA SER A 75 1.94 6.73 -2.88
C SER A 75 1.98 5.21 -3.03
N VAL A 76 2.01 4.51 -1.91
CA VAL A 76 2.03 3.04 -1.89
C VAL A 76 1.23 2.51 -0.72
N VAL A 77 0.57 1.38 -0.93
CA VAL A 77 -0.12 0.63 0.13
C VAL A 77 0.67 -0.64 0.40
N GLU A 78 1.03 -0.87 1.65
CA GLU A 78 1.70 -2.09 2.09
C GLU A 78 0.69 -3.00 2.78
N ALA A 79 0.63 -4.24 2.34
CA ALA A 79 -0.27 -5.26 2.89
C ALA A 79 0.47 -6.58 3.06
N ASN A 80 -0.10 -7.49 3.82
CA ASN A 80 0.42 -8.85 3.88
C ASN A 80 0.42 -9.47 2.49
N ALA A 81 1.41 -10.33 2.22
CA ALA A 81 1.46 -11.07 0.96
C ALA A 81 0.15 -11.82 0.73
N GLY A 82 -0.38 -11.71 -0.47
CA GLY A 82 -1.66 -12.30 -0.86
C GLY A 82 -2.86 -11.37 -0.70
N GLU A 83 -2.70 -10.19 -0.09
CA GLU A 83 -3.81 -9.28 0.18
C GLU A 83 -3.93 -8.12 -0.82
N ALA A 84 -3.08 -8.06 -1.84
CA ALA A 84 -3.15 -6.97 -2.82
C ALA A 84 -4.53 -6.85 -3.48
N GLY A 85 -5.16 -7.96 -3.80
CA GLY A 85 -6.51 -7.95 -4.37
C GLY A 85 -7.54 -7.32 -3.46
N ALA A 86 -7.46 -7.60 -2.17
CA ALA A 86 -8.35 -7.00 -1.18
C ALA A 86 -8.12 -5.48 -1.04
N VAL A 87 -6.85 -5.05 -1.14
CA VAL A 87 -6.50 -3.63 -1.15
C VAL A 87 -7.13 -2.93 -2.35
N VAL A 88 -6.97 -3.49 -3.54
CA VAL A 88 -7.55 -2.92 -4.77
C VAL A 88 -9.07 -2.84 -4.67
N ALA A 89 -9.72 -3.87 -4.16
CA ALA A 89 -11.17 -3.89 -3.96
C ALA A 89 -11.61 -2.78 -3.00
N GLU A 90 -10.86 -2.58 -1.91
CA GLU A 90 -11.19 -1.54 -0.94
C GLU A 90 -10.99 -0.14 -1.51
N LEU A 91 -9.95 0.07 -2.31
CA LEU A 91 -9.72 1.35 -2.97
C LEU A 91 -10.87 1.70 -3.91
N LYS A 92 -11.39 0.72 -4.64
CA LYS A 92 -12.56 0.93 -5.50
C LYS A 92 -13.81 1.26 -4.70
N ARG A 93 -14.02 0.60 -3.57
CA ARG A 93 -15.18 0.80 -2.71
C ARG A 93 -15.14 2.15 -2.01
N ALA A 94 -13.97 2.60 -1.58
CA ALA A 94 -13.79 3.86 -0.88
C ALA A 94 -13.86 5.08 -1.83
N ARG A 95 -13.84 4.84 -3.13
CA ARG A 95 -13.90 5.91 -4.13
C ARG A 95 -15.28 6.56 -4.10
N PRO A 96 -15.37 7.88 -3.94
CA PRO A 96 -16.66 8.54 -4.00
C PRO A 96 -17.28 8.41 -5.41
N PRO A 97 -18.60 8.23 -5.52
CA PRO A 97 -19.25 8.20 -6.82
C PRO A 97 -19.07 9.55 -7.52
N ALA A 98 -18.98 9.51 -8.86
CA ALA A 98 -18.91 10.73 -9.65
C ALA A 98 -20.16 11.57 -9.40
N ARG A 99 -20.00 12.90 -9.26
CA ARG A 99 -21.12 13.81 -9.13
C ARG A 99 -21.87 13.88 -10.46
N PRO A 100 -23.21 14.07 -10.43
CA PRO A 100 -23.96 14.30 -11.66
C PRO A 100 -23.36 15.47 -12.45
N GLY A 101 -23.09 15.25 -13.74
CA GLY A 101 -22.52 16.28 -14.60
C GLY A 101 -21.01 16.39 -14.57
N GLU A 102 -20.30 15.67 -13.71
CA GLU A 102 -18.86 15.59 -13.72
C GLU A 102 -18.41 14.43 -14.58
N SER A 103 -17.40 14.68 -15.42
CA SER A 103 -16.72 13.59 -16.09
C SER A 103 -15.93 12.81 -15.07
N PRO A 104 -15.90 11.45 -15.17
CA PRO A 104 -14.98 10.66 -14.33
C PRO A 104 -13.56 11.18 -14.52
N ALA A 105 -12.77 11.20 -13.45
CA ALA A 105 -11.37 11.58 -13.56
C ALA A 105 -10.68 10.70 -14.61
N PRO A 106 -9.85 11.29 -15.49
CA PRO A 106 -9.12 10.53 -16.48
C PRO A 106 -8.14 9.52 -15.84
#